data_2c3de60731aaaed8198b5c9973682c76
#
_entry.id   2c3de60731aaaed8198b5c9973682c76
#
_cell.length_a   1.000
_cell.length_b   1.000
_cell.length_c   1.000
_cell.angle_alpha   90.00
_cell.angle_beta   90.00
_cell.angle_gamma   90.00
#
_symmetry.space_group_name_H-M   'P 1'
#
loop_
_entity.id
_entity.type
_entity.pdbx_description
1 polymer ?
#
loop_
_entity_poly.entity_id
_entity_poly.type
_entity_poly.pdbx_seq_one_letter_code
_entity_poly.pdbx_strand_id
1 'polypeptide(L)'
;HRGHGHTLAKGADPEAMMLELLGRRGGICKGKGGSMHIADASVGMLGANGVVAANINIATGAAHAIKLKRETNISCCIFGDGAINRGPFLEGLNWSGVFNLPVLFVCENNGFASTTRTDAMTSGEGAAARARSMGITATEVDGNDIVSVDEITREYIANIRNGNGPHLISFNTYRLHGHTASDPASYRPAGEVEAAWKEDPIERCS
;
A
#
# COMPACT_ATOMS: atom_id res chain seq x y z
N HIS A 1 -1.94 1.63 3.51
CA HIS A 1 -2.45 0.45 4.20
C HIS A 1 -1.95 0.45 5.65
N ARG A 2 -1.11 -0.45 6.12
CA ARG A 2 -0.53 -0.40 7.48
C ARG A 2 0.67 0.55 7.50
N GLY A 3 0.50 1.76 8.04
CA GLY A 3 1.45 2.85 7.87
C GLY A 3 2.77 2.77 8.64
N HIS A 4 2.91 1.88 9.64
CA HIS A 4 4.06 1.90 10.58
C HIS A 4 5.42 1.76 9.86
N GLY A 5 5.62 0.67 9.10
CA GLY A 5 6.86 0.41 8.39
C GLY A 5 7.17 1.48 7.35
N HIS A 6 6.16 1.92 6.61
CA HIS A 6 6.31 2.98 5.60
C HIS A 6 6.69 4.33 6.23
N THR A 7 6.12 4.66 7.40
CA THR A 7 6.44 5.88 8.13
C THR A 7 7.90 5.87 8.61
N LEU A 8 8.35 4.75 9.18
CA LEU A 8 9.76 4.58 9.58
C LEU A 8 10.71 4.62 8.38
N ALA A 9 10.36 3.93 7.29
CA ALA A 9 11.17 3.93 6.06
C ALA A 9 11.28 5.33 5.43
N LYS A 10 10.30 6.21 5.66
CA LYS A 10 10.35 7.62 5.26
C LYS A 10 11.25 8.47 6.16
N GLY A 11 11.72 7.95 7.30
CA GLY A 11 12.62 8.64 8.22
C GLY A 11 11.93 9.33 9.39
N ALA A 12 10.69 8.97 9.70
CA ALA A 12 10.02 9.47 10.90
C ALA A 12 10.72 8.98 12.17
N ASP A 13 10.68 9.80 13.22
CA ASP A 13 11.29 9.49 14.52
C ASP A 13 10.58 8.27 15.17
N PRO A 14 11.29 7.17 15.45
CA PRO A 14 10.73 5.99 16.10
C PRO A 14 10.17 6.27 17.49
N GLU A 15 10.79 7.17 18.26
CA GLU A 15 10.30 7.56 19.59
C GLU A 15 8.96 8.28 19.47
N ALA A 16 8.87 9.28 18.59
CA ALA A 16 7.62 10.00 18.35
C ALA A 16 6.52 9.07 17.82
N MET A 17 6.86 8.09 17.00
CA MET A 17 5.91 7.08 16.55
C MET A 17 5.43 6.20 17.71
N MET A 18 6.31 5.74 18.59
CA MET A 18 5.94 4.95 19.76
C MET A 18 5.04 5.77 20.72
N LEU A 19 5.36 7.03 20.95
CA LEU A 19 4.54 7.94 21.75
C LEU A 19 3.13 8.10 21.13
N GLU A 20 3.03 8.14 19.80
CA GLU A 20 1.74 8.17 19.10
C GLU A 20 0.91 6.90 19.35
N LEU A 21 1.53 5.73 19.23
CA LEU A 21 0.87 4.44 19.50
C LEU A 21 0.37 4.33 20.94
N LEU A 22 1.07 4.95 21.87
CA LEU A 22 0.71 5.01 23.29
C LEU A 22 -0.26 6.17 23.64
N GLY A 23 -0.72 6.93 22.66
CA GLY A 23 -1.65 8.05 22.85
C GLY A 23 -1.03 9.23 23.62
N ARG A 24 0.29 9.43 23.52
CA ARG A 24 1.00 10.50 24.23
C ARG A 24 1.08 11.78 23.41
N ARG A 25 1.10 12.93 24.11
CA ARG A 25 1.16 14.26 23.50
C ARG A 25 2.41 14.50 22.65
N GLY A 26 3.53 13.82 22.96
CA GLY A 26 4.78 13.86 22.18
C GLY A 26 4.75 13.02 20.90
N GLY A 27 3.63 12.31 20.61
CA GLY A 27 3.49 11.51 19.40
C GLY A 27 3.40 12.35 18.13
N ILE A 28 3.71 11.75 16.99
CA ILE A 28 3.72 12.38 15.65
C ILE A 28 2.43 13.16 15.36
N CYS A 29 1.28 12.58 15.70
CA CYS A 29 -0.05 13.19 15.59
C CYS A 29 -0.60 13.66 16.95
N LYS A 30 0.27 13.97 17.91
CA LYS A 30 -0.05 14.41 19.29
C LYS A 30 -0.90 13.40 20.06
N GLY A 31 -0.73 12.10 19.77
CA GLY A 31 -1.44 11.01 20.40
C GLY A 31 -2.88 10.82 19.95
N LYS A 32 -3.30 11.45 18.85
CA LYS A 32 -4.70 11.40 18.35
C LYS A 32 -4.92 10.42 17.20
N GLY A 33 -3.89 10.12 16.42
CA GLY A 33 -3.98 9.22 15.26
C GLY A 33 -3.91 7.75 15.65
N GLY A 34 -3.10 7.43 16.64
CA GLY A 34 -2.85 6.06 17.06
C GLY A 34 -2.28 5.21 15.93
N SER A 35 -2.53 3.90 15.99
CA SER A 35 -2.01 2.92 15.02
C SER A 35 -2.51 3.12 13.58
N MET A 36 -3.74 3.61 13.40
CA MET A 36 -4.42 3.60 12.10
C MET A 36 -4.28 4.91 11.31
N HIS A 37 -3.84 5.99 11.92
CA HIS A 37 -3.86 7.33 11.32
C HIS A 37 -2.55 8.08 11.52
N ILE A 38 -1.40 7.36 11.44
CA ILE A 38 -0.08 7.98 11.54
C ILE A 38 0.16 8.81 10.29
N ALA A 39 0.53 10.09 10.49
CA ALA A 39 0.89 11.01 9.43
C ALA A 39 2.08 11.86 9.87
N ASP A 40 3.07 12.03 9.01
CA ASP A 40 4.24 12.88 9.24
C ASP A 40 4.60 13.64 7.97
N ALA A 41 4.05 14.84 7.84
CA ALA A 41 4.29 15.69 6.67
C ALA A 41 5.75 16.11 6.53
N SER A 42 6.52 16.15 7.61
CA SER A 42 7.93 16.57 7.59
C SER A 42 8.81 15.61 6.80
N VAL A 43 8.45 14.32 6.78
CA VAL A 43 9.13 13.29 5.97
C VAL A 43 8.35 12.91 4.72
N GLY A 44 7.25 13.63 4.40
CA GLY A 44 6.41 13.35 3.24
C GLY A 44 5.50 12.13 3.41
N MET A 45 5.22 11.69 4.64
CA MET A 45 4.21 10.67 4.94
C MET A 45 2.86 11.35 5.12
N LEU A 46 2.02 11.34 4.07
CA LEU A 46 0.72 12.03 4.06
C LEU A 46 -0.31 11.39 4.99
N GLY A 47 -0.13 10.13 5.33
CA GLY A 47 -0.89 9.47 6.38
C GLY A 47 -1.35 8.06 6.04
N ALA A 48 -1.53 7.27 7.09
CA ALA A 48 -2.31 6.05 7.05
C ALA A 48 -3.80 6.40 7.24
N ASN A 49 -4.70 5.58 6.71
CA ASN A 49 -6.13 5.85 6.77
C ASN A 49 -6.93 4.57 7.06
N GLY A 50 -7.79 4.60 8.07
CA GLY A 50 -8.69 3.51 8.41
C GLY A 50 -9.88 3.36 7.46
N VAL A 51 -10.17 4.37 6.63
CA VAL A 51 -11.21 4.28 5.61
C VAL A 51 -10.65 3.59 4.38
N VAL A 52 -11.13 2.37 4.13
CA VAL A 52 -10.62 1.51 3.06
C VAL A 52 -10.72 2.19 1.70
N ALA A 53 -9.60 2.25 0.98
CA ALA A 53 -9.39 2.88 -0.33
C ALA A 53 -9.37 4.41 -0.36
N ALA A 54 -9.70 5.13 0.73
CA ALA A 54 -9.69 6.59 0.73
C ALA A 54 -8.29 7.18 0.42
N ASN A 55 -7.23 6.49 0.84
CA ASN A 55 -5.85 6.88 0.56
C ASN A 55 -5.52 6.92 -0.94
N ILE A 56 -6.25 6.19 -1.78
CA ILE A 56 -6.06 6.18 -3.24
C ILE A 56 -6.38 7.56 -3.81
N ASN A 57 -7.55 8.12 -3.50
CA ASN A 57 -7.92 9.46 -3.96
C ASN A 57 -7.06 10.57 -3.31
N ILE A 58 -6.62 10.39 -2.06
CA ILE A 58 -5.69 11.31 -1.40
C ILE A 58 -4.34 11.33 -2.14
N ALA A 59 -3.78 10.17 -2.44
CA ALA A 59 -2.52 10.06 -3.17
C ALA A 59 -2.63 10.60 -4.61
N THR A 60 -3.76 10.37 -5.27
CA THR A 60 -4.08 10.93 -6.59
C THR A 60 -4.13 12.45 -6.54
N GLY A 61 -4.75 13.04 -5.51
CA GLY A 61 -4.77 14.49 -5.29
C GLY A 61 -3.36 15.07 -5.05
N ALA A 62 -2.55 14.37 -4.26
CA ALA A 62 -1.14 14.76 -4.04
C ALA A 62 -0.33 14.70 -5.35
N ALA A 63 -0.49 13.65 -6.15
CA ALA A 63 0.15 13.54 -7.46
C ALA A 63 -0.28 14.66 -8.43
N HIS A 64 -1.56 15.03 -8.37
CA HIS A 64 -2.08 16.16 -9.17
C HIS A 64 -1.41 17.48 -8.76
N ALA A 65 -1.27 17.73 -7.46
CA ALA A 65 -0.58 18.90 -6.95
C ALA A 65 0.91 18.95 -7.37
N ILE A 66 1.61 17.80 -7.29
CA ILE A 66 2.99 17.64 -7.75
C ILE A 66 3.09 18.03 -9.24
N LYS A 67 2.19 17.51 -10.08
CA LYS A 67 2.16 17.83 -11.51
C LYS A 67 1.89 19.31 -11.78
N LEU A 68 0.91 19.92 -11.12
CA LEU A 68 0.60 21.33 -11.26
C LEU A 68 1.77 22.24 -10.86
N LYS A 69 2.49 21.87 -9.81
CA LYS A 69 3.69 22.57 -9.35
C LYS A 69 4.93 22.27 -10.18
N ARG A 70 4.87 21.34 -11.12
CA ARG A 70 6.00 20.87 -11.95
C ARG A 70 7.17 20.36 -11.10
N GLU A 71 6.87 19.70 -9.99
CA GLU A 71 7.85 19.05 -9.13
C GLU A 71 8.26 17.68 -9.71
N THR A 72 9.45 17.19 -9.32
CA THR A 72 9.99 15.89 -9.74
C THR A 72 9.62 14.75 -8.79
N ASN A 73 8.90 15.05 -7.73
CA ASN A 73 8.41 14.08 -6.78
C ASN A 73 7.34 13.18 -7.42
N ILE A 74 7.12 12.03 -6.82
CA ILE A 74 5.98 11.17 -7.12
C ILE A 74 5.16 10.93 -5.85
N SER A 75 3.89 10.62 -6.01
CA SER A 75 3.06 10.10 -4.92
C SER A 75 3.10 8.57 -4.93
N CYS A 76 3.22 7.94 -3.77
CA CYS A 76 3.11 6.49 -3.63
C CYS A 76 1.90 6.16 -2.75
N CYS A 77 1.01 5.31 -3.24
CA CYS A 77 -0.18 4.88 -2.52
C CYS A 77 -0.15 3.38 -2.26
N ILE A 78 -0.07 2.97 -1.00
CA ILE A 78 -0.03 1.56 -0.60
C ILE A 78 -1.39 1.17 -0.02
N PHE A 79 -1.97 0.09 -0.51
CA PHE A 79 -3.29 -0.41 -0.09
C PHE A 79 -3.35 -1.94 -0.18
N GLY A 80 -4.30 -2.57 0.53
CA GLY A 80 -4.53 -4.01 0.47
C GLY A 80 -5.49 -4.40 -0.65
N ASP A 81 -5.44 -5.66 -1.04
CA ASP A 81 -6.29 -6.29 -2.07
C ASP A 81 -7.80 -6.11 -1.84
N GLY A 82 -8.26 -6.05 -0.60
CA GLY A 82 -9.66 -5.73 -0.31
C GLY A 82 -10.12 -4.31 -0.72
N ALA A 83 -9.18 -3.38 -0.92
CA ALA A 83 -9.50 -2.02 -1.32
C ALA A 83 -9.97 -1.90 -2.78
N ILE A 84 -9.61 -2.84 -3.64
CA ILE A 84 -9.93 -2.79 -5.07
C ILE A 84 -11.44 -2.91 -5.39
N ASN A 85 -12.21 -3.39 -4.42
CA ASN A 85 -13.67 -3.52 -4.53
C ASN A 85 -14.42 -2.26 -4.05
N ARG A 86 -13.69 -1.18 -3.73
CA ARG A 86 -14.27 0.11 -3.32
C ARG A 86 -14.22 1.11 -4.46
N GLY A 87 -15.27 1.97 -4.56
CA GLY A 87 -15.37 3.02 -5.58
C GLY A 87 -14.10 3.86 -5.76
N PRO A 88 -13.48 4.37 -4.67
CA PRO A 88 -12.27 5.20 -4.75
C PRO A 88 -11.08 4.54 -5.48
N PHE A 89 -11.02 3.20 -5.55
CA PHE A 89 -9.99 2.52 -6.34
C PHE A 89 -10.13 2.87 -7.83
N LEU A 90 -11.31 2.64 -8.41
CA LEU A 90 -11.56 2.92 -9.83
C LEU A 90 -11.53 4.43 -10.12
N GLU A 91 -12.07 5.23 -9.24
CA GLU A 91 -12.08 6.70 -9.36
C GLU A 91 -10.65 7.27 -9.42
N GLY A 92 -9.79 6.87 -8.47
CA GLY A 92 -8.42 7.33 -8.38
C GLY A 92 -7.56 6.86 -9.55
N LEU A 93 -7.72 5.60 -10.00
CA LEU A 93 -7.03 5.11 -11.20
C LEU A 93 -7.45 5.89 -12.44
N ASN A 94 -8.75 6.03 -12.67
CA ASN A 94 -9.27 6.76 -13.81
C ASN A 94 -8.76 8.21 -13.84
N TRP A 95 -8.86 8.92 -12.73
CA TRP A 95 -8.35 10.29 -12.63
C TRP A 95 -6.85 10.37 -12.91
N SER A 96 -6.09 9.43 -12.35
CA SER A 96 -4.64 9.38 -12.55
C SER A 96 -4.26 9.12 -14.01
N GLY A 97 -4.97 8.23 -14.68
CA GLY A 97 -4.78 7.93 -16.11
C GLY A 97 -5.13 9.13 -17.00
N VAL A 98 -6.32 9.72 -16.80
CA VAL A 98 -6.78 10.89 -17.58
C VAL A 98 -5.78 12.05 -17.52
N PHE A 99 -5.23 12.33 -16.36
CA PHE A 99 -4.29 13.42 -16.16
C PHE A 99 -2.83 13.02 -16.23
N ASN A 100 -2.52 11.75 -16.55
CA ASN A 100 -1.14 11.24 -16.59
C ASN A 100 -0.34 11.65 -15.34
N LEU A 101 -0.86 11.29 -14.16
CA LEU A 101 -0.33 11.78 -12.88
C LEU A 101 0.89 10.98 -12.41
N PRO A 102 1.86 11.62 -11.73
CA PRO A 102 3.04 10.95 -11.18
C PRO A 102 2.70 10.18 -9.91
N VAL A 103 2.02 9.05 -10.05
CA VAL A 103 1.63 8.20 -8.91
C VAL A 103 1.97 6.74 -9.15
N LEU A 104 2.54 6.11 -8.12
CA LEU A 104 2.75 4.67 -8.02
C LEU A 104 1.69 4.09 -7.08
N PHE A 105 0.86 3.20 -7.58
CA PHE A 105 -0.09 2.42 -6.82
C PHE A 105 0.52 1.08 -6.43
N VAL A 106 0.54 0.74 -5.16
CA VAL A 106 1.08 -0.51 -4.62
C VAL A 106 -0.03 -1.27 -3.91
N CYS A 107 -0.40 -2.41 -4.46
CA CYS A 107 -1.35 -3.34 -3.86
C CYS A 107 -0.59 -4.43 -3.08
N GLU A 108 -0.75 -4.46 -1.76
CA GLU A 108 -0.30 -5.59 -0.93
C GLU A 108 -1.37 -6.70 -1.01
N ASN A 109 -1.23 -7.59 -1.99
CA ASN A 109 -2.15 -8.70 -2.20
C ASN A 109 -1.79 -9.86 -1.29
N ASN A 110 -2.39 -9.87 -0.10
CA ASN A 110 -2.15 -10.90 0.91
C ASN A 110 -3.27 -11.95 1.01
N GLY A 111 -4.20 -11.96 0.05
CA GLY A 111 -5.30 -12.91 -0.06
C GLY A 111 -6.47 -12.69 0.90
N PHE A 112 -6.41 -11.65 1.75
CA PHE A 112 -7.43 -11.41 2.76
C PHE A 112 -7.83 -9.94 2.92
N ALA A 113 -9.11 -9.67 2.80
CA ALA A 113 -9.74 -8.43 3.26
C ALA A 113 -10.28 -8.65 4.68
N SER A 114 -9.55 -8.18 5.70
CA SER A 114 -9.82 -8.51 7.11
C SER A 114 -9.83 -10.04 7.33
N THR A 115 -10.96 -10.64 7.56
CA THR A 115 -11.15 -12.09 7.80
C THR A 115 -11.69 -12.84 6.57
N THR A 116 -11.99 -12.12 5.49
CA THR A 116 -12.60 -12.69 4.28
C THR A 116 -11.53 -12.89 3.19
N ARG A 117 -11.50 -14.06 2.57
CA ARG A 117 -10.63 -14.33 1.42
C ARG A 117 -11.03 -13.44 0.24
N THR A 118 -10.06 -12.87 -0.42
CA THR A 118 -10.32 -11.95 -1.55
C THR A 118 -10.78 -12.67 -2.80
N ASP A 119 -10.40 -13.92 -3.01
CA ASP A 119 -10.91 -14.77 -4.09
C ASP A 119 -12.43 -15.04 -3.99
N ALA A 120 -12.98 -15.07 -2.77
CA ALA A 120 -14.41 -15.23 -2.53
C ALA A 120 -15.25 -13.96 -2.76
N MET A 121 -14.61 -12.79 -2.87
CA MET A 121 -15.29 -11.49 -2.94
C MET A 121 -14.85 -10.60 -4.10
N THR A 122 -13.87 -11.04 -4.90
CA THR A 122 -13.33 -10.28 -6.02
C THR A 122 -13.58 -10.99 -7.33
N SER A 123 -14.35 -10.37 -8.20
CA SER A 123 -14.52 -10.84 -9.58
C SER A 123 -13.35 -10.39 -10.46
N GLY A 124 -12.86 -11.28 -11.32
CA GLY A 124 -11.77 -11.02 -12.26
C GLY A 124 -10.38 -11.20 -11.64
N GLU A 125 -9.37 -10.79 -12.37
CA GLU A 125 -7.96 -11.09 -12.11
C GLU A 125 -7.27 -10.13 -11.12
N GLY A 126 -8.01 -9.34 -10.35
CA GLY A 126 -7.45 -8.51 -9.28
C GLY A 126 -7.00 -7.10 -9.70
N ALA A 127 -6.09 -6.52 -8.88
CA ALA A 127 -5.73 -5.11 -8.97
C ALA A 127 -5.04 -4.75 -10.29
N ALA A 128 -4.06 -5.54 -10.70
CA ALA A 128 -3.26 -5.26 -11.89
C ALA A 128 -4.11 -5.35 -13.18
N ALA A 129 -4.99 -6.35 -13.30
CA ALA A 129 -5.88 -6.49 -14.45
C ALA A 129 -6.85 -5.30 -14.55
N ARG A 130 -7.42 -4.86 -13.43
CA ARG A 130 -8.30 -3.68 -13.40
C ARG A 130 -7.56 -2.40 -13.81
N ALA A 131 -6.31 -2.22 -13.38
CA ALA A 131 -5.50 -1.08 -13.80
C ALA A 131 -5.19 -1.14 -15.31
N ARG A 132 -4.81 -2.30 -15.83
CA ARG A 132 -4.57 -2.50 -17.28
C ARG A 132 -5.81 -2.20 -18.11
N SER A 133 -7.00 -2.55 -17.65
CA SER A 133 -8.25 -2.24 -18.36
C SER A 133 -8.52 -0.73 -18.49
N MET A 134 -7.87 0.09 -17.69
CA MET A 134 -7.91 1.56 -17.74
C MET A 134 -6.70 2.18 -18.44
N GLY A 135 -5.87 1.37 -19.11
CA GLY A 135 -4.67 1.85 -19.80
C GLY A 135 -3.48 2.17 -18.89
N ILE A 136 -3.53 1.77 -17.63
CA ILE A 136 -2.44 1.96 -16.67
C ILE A 136 -1.49 0.76 -16.75
N THR A 137 -0.20 1.02 -16.87
CA THR A 137 0.83 -0.01 -16.81
C THR A 137 0.80 -0.68 -15.44
N ALA A 138 0.62 -2.00 -15.43
CA ALA A 138 0.51 -2.72 -14.17
C ALA A 138 1.08 -4.14 -14.26
N THR A 139 1.74 -4.57 -13.18
CA THR A 139 2.32 -5.90 -13.06
C THR A 139 2.00 -6.56 -11.72
N GLU A 140 2.13 -7.88 -11.69
CA GLU A 140 2.07 -8.70 -10.48
C GLU A 140 3.44 -9.31 -10.24
N VAL A 141 3.90 -9.29 -9.00
CA VAL A 141 5.24 -9.72 -8.60
C VAL A 141 5.14 -10.51 -7.30
N ASP A 142 6.04 -11.46 -7.10
CA ASP A 142 6.23 -12.11 -5.81
C ASP A 142 6.71 -11.08 -4.77
N GLY A 143 5.83 -10.72 -3.86
CA GLY A 143 6.10 -9.75 -2.80
C GLY A 143 7.02 -10.27 -1.68
N ASN A 144 7.36 -11.55 -1.71
CA ASN A 144 8.30 -12.18 -0.78
C ASN A 144 9.73 -12.27 -1.35
N ASP A 145 9.93 -11.89 -2.62
CA ASP A 145 11.25 -11.74 -3.24
C ASP A 145 11.69 -10.27 -3.21
N ILE A 146 12.54 -9.91 -2.25
CA ILE A 146 12.97 -8.53 -2.03
C ILE A 146 13.75 -7.96 -3.24
N VAL A 147 14.45 -8.79 -4.00
CA VAL A 147 15.19 -8.36 -5.19
C VAL A 147 14.21 -7.93 -6.27
N SER A 148 13.25 -8.78 -6.59
CA SER A 148 12.19 -8.47 -7.56
C SER A 148 11.35 -7.25 -7.13
N VAL A 149 11.06 -7.10 -5.83
CA VAL A 149 10.35 -5.93 -5.28
C VAL A 149 11.16 -4.65 -5.51
N ASP A 150 12.47 -4.66 -5.23
CA ASP A 150 13.32 -3.48 -5.42
C ASP A 150 13.46 -3.11 -6.90
N GLU A 151 13.76 -4.09 -7.76
CA GLU A 151 13.98 -3.88 -9.20
C GLU A 151 12.75 -3.25 -9.87
N ILE A 152 11.59 -3.86 -9.74
CA ILE A 152 10.37 -3.34 -10.37
C ILE A 152 9.93 -1.98 -9.80
N THR A 153 10.13 -1.78 -8.49
CA THR A 153 9.80 -0.51 -7.86
C THR A 153 10.68 0.61 -8.39
N ARG A 154 11.99 0.39 -8.53
CA ARG A 154 12.93 1.34 -9.11
C ARG A 154 12.59 1.65 -10.57
N GLU A 155 12.30 0.64 -11.36
CA GLU A 155 11.92 0.80 -12.76
C GLU A 155 10.66 1.69 -12.88
N TYR A 156 9.61 1.38 -12.14
CA TYR A 156 8.35 2.13 -12.22
C TYR A 156 8.47 3.55 -11.69
N ILE A 157 9.25 3.77 -10.63
CA ILE A 157 9.55 5.12 -10.13
C ILE A 157 10.30 5.94 -11.20
N ALA A 158 11.28 5.34 -11.87
CA ALA A 158 12.02 6.01 -12.95
C ALA A 158 11.09 6.36 -14.12
N ASN A 159 10.24 5.43 -14.54
CA ASN A 159 9.27 5.65 -15.62
C ASN A 159 8.30 6.79 -15.28
N ILE A 160 7.75 6.79 -14.07
CA ILE A 160 6.83 7.85 -13.60
C ILE A 160 7.53 9.22 -13.58
N ARG A 161 8.76 9.29 -13.09
CA ARG A 161 9.56 10.53 -13.08
C ARG A 161 9.88 11.04 -14.48
N ASN A 162 9.99 10.15 -15.45
CA ASN A 162 10.16 10.48 -16.86
C ASN A 162 8.85 10.88 -17.57
N GLY A 163 7.75 11.03 -16.82
CA GLY A 163 6.46 11.47 -17.33
C GLY A 163 5.58 10.40 -17.96
N ASN A 164 5.90 9.11 -17.74
CA ASN A 164 5.15 7.97 -18.29
C ASN A 164 3.94 7.58 -17.45
N GLY A 165 3.37 8.52 -16.69
CA GLY A 165 2.07 8.39 -16.06
C GLY A 165 2.00 7.49 -14.83
N PRO A 166 0.78 7.12 -14.41
CA PRO A 166 0.59 6.26 -13.27
C PRO A 166 0.98 4.81 -13.59
N HIS A 167 1.54 4.13 -12.59
CA HIS A 167 1.82 2.69 -12.63
C HIS A 167 1.20 2.00 -11.42
N LEU A 168 0.93 0.69 -11.56
CA LEU A 168 0.47 -0.14 -10.44
C LEU A 168 1.33 -1.40 -10.33
N ILE A 169 1.72 -1.74 -9.10
CA ILE A 169 2.34 -3.02 -8.76
C ILE A 169 1.41 -3.75 -7.79
N SER A 170 1.12 -5.02 -8.07
CA SER A 170 0.48 -5.94 -7.12
C SER A 170 1.52 -6.91 -6.60
N PHE A 171 1.90 -6.75 -5.33
CA PHE A 171 2.81 -7.66 -4.66
C PHE A 171 2.01 -8.81 -4.03
N ASN A 172 2.20 -10.02 -4.55
CA ASN A 172 1.60 -11.22 -4.01
C ASN A 172 2.40 -11.67 -2.78
N THR A 173 1.76 -11.70 -1.64
CA THR A 173 2.36 -12.05 -0.35
C THR A 173 1.33 -12.79 0.51
N TYR A 174 1.69 -13.07 1.76
CA TYR A 174 0.78 -13.68 2.71
C TYR A 174 0.85 -12.98 4.07
N ARG A 175 -0.29 -12.68 4.68
CA ARG A 175 -0.34 -12.14 6.03
C ARG A 175 -0.20 -13.28 7.06
N LEU A 176 1.00 -13.49 7.57
CA LEU A 176 1.34 -14.60 8.49
C LEU A 176 0.55 -14.57 9.81
N HIS A 177 0.28 -13.39 10.36
CA HIS A 177 -0.49 -13.21 11.59
C HIS A 177 -1.96 -12.87 11.33
N GLY A 178 -2.78 -12.85 12.36
CA GLY A 178 -4.17 -12.39 12.30
C GLY A 178 -4.30 -10.94 11.83
N HIS A 179 -5.52 -10.51 11.52
CA HIS A 179 -5.77 -9.14 11.06
C HIS A 179 -5.46 -8.09 12.14
N THR A 180 -5.75 -8.43 13.39
CA THR A 180 -5.40 -7.64 14.58
C THR A 180 -4.66 -8.52 15.58
N ALA A 181 -4.07 -7.93 16.61
CA ALA A 181 -3.38 -8.67 17.67
C ALA A 181 -4.27 -9.67 18.42
N SER A 182 -5.57 -9.41 18.46
CA SER A 182 -6.57 -10.28 19.09
C SER A 182 -7.25 -11.26 18.13
N ASP A 183 -6.93 -11.24 16.86
CA ASP A 183 -7.52 -12.12 15.86
C ASP A 183 -6.82 -13.48 15.86
N PRO A 184 -7.51 -14.56 16.28
CA PRO A 184 -6.95 -15.92 16.33
C PRO A 184 -6.78 -16.55 14.94
N ALA A 185 -7.25 -15.90 13.88
CA ALA A 185 -7.22 -16.36 12.50
C ALA A 185 -7.84 -17.75 12.25
N SER A 186 -8.84 -18.13 13.04
CA SER A 186 -9.54 -19.43 12.94
C SER A 186 -10.30 -19.65 11.63
N TYR A 187 -10.46 -18.61 10.82
CA TYR A 187 -11.04 -18.68 9.46
C TYR A 187 -10.07 -19.24 8.41
N ARG A 188 -8.81 -19.45 8.76
CA ARG A 188 -7.80 -20.00 7.84
C ARG A 188 -7.81 -21.53 7.90
N PRO A 189 -7.59 -22.21 6.75
CA PRO A 189 -7.42 -23.65 6.73
C PRO A 189 -6.21 -24.09 7.56
N ALA A 190 -6.31 -25.28 8.18
CA ALA A 190 -5.18 -25.86 8.89
C ALA A 190 -3.99 -26.08 7.93
N GLY A 191 -2.79 -25.76 8.38
CA GLY A 191 -1.56 -25.92 7.60
C GLY A 191 -1.26 -24.78 6.61
N GLU A 192 -2.23 -23.89 6.34
CA GLU A 192 -2.00 -22.77 5.40
C GLU A 192 -0.93 -21.80 5.94
N VAL A 193 -1.00 -21.48 7.22
CA VAL A 193 -0.05 -20.57 7.87
C VAL A 193 1.35 -21.17 7.96
N GLU A 194 1.43 -22.46 8.32
CA GLU A 194 2.70 -23.21 8.39
C GLU A 194 3.37 -23.31 7.01
N ALA A 195 2.58 -23.49 5.96
CA ALA A 195 3.11 -23.45 4.60
C ALA A 195 3.63 -22.07 4.22
N ALA A 196 2.88 -21.01 4.58
CA ALA A 196 3.25 -19.63 4.29
C ALA A 196 4.52 -19.16 5.05
N TRP A 197 4.79 -19.68 6.24
CA TRP A 197 6.03 -19.39 6.98
C TRP A 197 7.29 -19.85 6.25
N LYS A 198 7.22 -20.87 5.37
CA LYS A 198 8.35 -21.33 4.57
C LYS A 198 8.75 -20.35 3.48
N GLU A 199 7.84 -19.43 3.17
CA GLU A 199 8.03 -18.37 2.17
C GLU A 199 8.26 -17.00 2.83
N ASP A 200 8.69 -16.98 4.11
CA ASP A 200 9.01 -15.73 4.81
C ASP A 200 10.13 -14.98 4.06
N PRO A 201 9.91 -13.71 3.68
CA PRO A 201 10.90 -12.94 2.93
C PRO A 201 12.21 -12.72 3.69
N ILE A 202 12.22 -12.78 5.03
CA ILE A 202 13.43 -12.66 5.84
C ILE A 202 14.28 -13.92 5.69
N GLU A 203 13.66 -15.09 5.78
CA GLU A 203 14.34 -16.37 5.62
C GLU A 203 14.86 -16.57 4.17
N ARG A 204 14.08 -16.09 3.19
CA ARG A 204 14.47 -16.15 1.77
C ARG A 204 15.62 -15.20 1.42
N CYS A 205 15.84 -14.14 2.18
CA CYS A 205 16.89 -13.14 1.96
C CYS A 205 18.19 -13.47 2.72
N SER A 206 18.17 -14.41 3.65
CA SER A 206 19.33 -14.82 4.46
C SER A 206 20.15 -15.90 3.75
#